data_700f3f6f0ef4df853ae872c6e6d89f72
#
_entry.id   700f3f6f0ef4df853ae872c6e6d89f72
#
_cell.length_a   1.000
_cell.length_b   1.000
_cell.length_c   1.000
_cell.angle_alpha   90.00
_cell.angle_beta   90.00
_cell.angle_gamma   90.00
#
_symmetry.space_group_name_H-M   'P 1'
#
loop_
_entity.id
_entity.type
_entity.pdbx_description
1 polymer ?
#
loop_
_entity_poly.entity_id
_entity_poly.type
_entity_poly.pdbx_seq_one_letter_code
_entity_poly.pdbx_strand_id
1 'polypeptide(L)'
;MDARSRPVLVLGADSPIGLTVVRELGARGVPVIAHGRSERALGRFSRFARSFLLDKRPLADWLPDYTMAQGLGAVMAVSEGHLVELAALREALPCKVLTPDAERLGSVLDKARTLEAARRVGIAAPGDWQPVAGEDFAARAAEIVYPVAIKWADPNAVRGALEDAGIAFEKVEYAQDPVALTTILARYDGIGSWPLVQQYCPGFGLGQMLHMAEGNATLRFQHRRLREFPPSGGVSSFCASVPLTEHAAQMVKSEQLLAALGWQGPAMVEYRFDPATSTYWLMEINGRFWGSLPLAYHCGAHFGWETYACAMLGEDAAEQGRGSAVAAPLRRARYLI
;
A
#
# COMPACT_ATOMS: atom_id res chain seq x y z
N MET A 1 7.26 1.15 33.41
CA MET A 1 7.12 -0.18 32.79
C MET A 1 7.77 -0.12 31.42
N ASP A 2 8.60 -1.09 31.11
CA ASP A 2 9.22 -1.20 29.78
C ASP A 2 8.11 -1.32 28.72
N ALA A 3 8.10 -0.45 27.71
CA ALA A 3 7.12 -0.46 26.64
C ALA A 3 7.07 -1.82 25.90
N ARG A 4 8.20 -2.56 25.92
CA ARG A 4 8.30 -3.90 25.32
C ARG A 4 7.60 -4.99 26.13
N SER A 5 7.20 -4.75 27.37
CA SER A 5 6.54 -5.77 28.22
C SER A 5 5.06 -5.93 27.91
N ARG A 6 4.40 -4.94 27.29
CA ARG A 6 2.97 -4.97 26.96
C ARG A 6 2.72 -5.61 25.60
N PRO A 7 1.67 -6.44 25.46
CA PRO A 7 1.37 -7.10 24.20
C PRO A 7 1.01 -6.11 23.08
N VAL A 8 1.37 -6.48 21.84
CA VAL A 8 0.98 -5.79 20.61
C VAL A 8 0.06 -6.69 19.80
N LEU A 9 -1.12 -6.20 19.45
CA LEU A 9 -2.04 -6.88 18.55
C LEU A 9 -1.72 -6.52 17.11
N VAL A 10 -1.48 -7.53 16.26
CA VAL A 10 -1.25 -7.37 14.81
C VAL A 10 -2.45 -7.90 14.06
N LEU A 11 -3.25 -7.00 13.47
CA LEU A 11 -4.42 -7.30 12.66
C LEU A 11 -4.02 -7.66 11.22
N GLY A 12 -4.60 -8.76 10.69
CA GLY A 12 -4.36 -9.22 9.31
C GLY A 12 -3.20 -10.21 9.19
N ALA A 13 -2.94 -10.98 10.24
CA ALA A 13 -1.93 -12.04 10.23
C ALA A 13 -2.29 -13.25 9.34
N ASP A 14 -3.39 -13.18 8.58
CA ASP A 14 -3.74 -14.15 7.53
C ASP A 14 -2.76 -14.11 6.35
N SER A 15 -2.15 -12.95 6.11
CA SER A 15 -1.29 -12.67 4.95
C SER A 15 0.20 -12.83 5.26
N PRO A 16 1.05 -12.98 4.23
CA PRO A 16 2.51 -12.91 4.37
C PRO A 16 2.98 -11.56 4.96
N ILE A 17 2.24 -10.47 4.72
CA ILE A 17 2.52 -9.15 5.29
C ILE A 17 2.42 -9.21 6.82
N GLY A 18 1.26 -9.66 7.34
CA GLY A 18 1.04 -9.76 8.77
C GLY A 18 1.99 -10.74 9.45
N LEU A 19 2.27 -11.90 8.80
CA LEU A 19 3.28 -12.83 9.30
C LEU A 19 4.67 -12.17 9.42
N THR A 20 5.04 -11.31 8.47
CA THR A 20 6.33 -10.59 8.51
C THR A 20 6.38 -9.65 9.72
N VAL A 21 5.33 -8.86 9.94
CA VAL A 21 5.25 -7.96 11.11
C VAL A 21 5.31 -8.74 12.42
N VAL A 22 4.56 -9.85 12.54
CA VAL A 22 4.62 -10.75 13.71
C VAL A 22 6.04 -11.23 13.98
N ARG A 23 6.77 -11.63 12.92
CA ARG A 23 8.15 -12.09 13.03
C ARG A 23 9.13 -10.98 13.42
N GLU A 24 8.99 -9.80 12.84
CA GLU A 24 9.84 -8.65 13.15
C GLU A 24 9.76 -8.24 14.62
N LEU A 25 8.56 -8.16 15.15
CA LEU A 25 8.31 -7.78 16.54
C LEU A 25 8.70 -8.89 17.52
N GLY A 26 8.21 -10.10 17.28
CA GLY A 26 8.42 -11.23 18.18
C GLY A 26 9.88 -11.67 18.25
N ALA A 27 10.65 -11.57 17.15
CA ALA A 27 12.10 -11.83 17.16
C ALA A 27 12.89 -10.83 18.00
N ARG A 28 12.29 -9.65 18.31
CA ARG A 28 12.89 -8.62 19.18
C ARG A 28 12.30 -8.62 20.60
N GLY A 29 11.61 -9.69 20.95
CA GLY A 29 11.08 -9.88 22.30
C GLY A 29 9.77 -9.14 22.61
N VAL A 30 9.11 -8.52 21.62
CA VAL A 30 7.79 -7.92 21.80
C VAL A 30 6.75 -9.04 21.88
N PRO A 31 5.89 -9.10 22.91
CA PRO A 31 4.83 -10.12 23.00
C PRO A 31 3.75 -9.82 21.95
N VAL A 32 3.68 -10.59 20.87
CA VAL A 32 2.75 -10.37 19.78
C VAL A 32 1.52 -11.27 19.90
N ILE A 33 0.33 -10.67 19.85
CA ILE A 33 -0.92 -11.37 19.59
C ILE A 33 -1.23 -11.24 18.11
N ALA A 34 -1.21 -12.36 17.39
CA ALA A 34 -1.53 -12.38 15.96
C ALA A 34 -3.05 -12.52 15.79
N HIS A 35 -3.70 -11.63 15.04
CA HIS A 35 -5.12 -11.72 14.72
C HIS A 35 -5.32 -12.13 13.27
N GLY A 36 -6.25 -13.04 13.04
CA GLY A 36 -6.67 -13.48 11.72
C GLY A 36 -8.17 -13.80 11.68
N ARG A 37 -8.70 -13.86 10.47
CA ARG A 37 -10.11 -14.19 10.17
C ARG A 37 -10.29 -15.65 9.75
N SER A 38 -9.21 -16.43 9.71
CA SER A 38 -9.19 -17.83 9.31
C SER A 38 -8.35 -18.67 10.26
N GLU A 39 -8.79 -19.90 10.52
CA GLU A 39 -8.02 -20.92 11.22
C GLU A 39 -6.69 -21.25 10.51
N ARG A 40 -6.61 -20.92 9.20
CA ARG A 40 -5.43 -21.12 8.36
C ARG A 40 -4.55 -19.88 8.29
N ALA A 41 -4.80 -18.86 9.10
CA ALA A 41 -3.99 -17.64 9.14
C ALA A 41 -2.51 -17.97 9.36
N LEU A 42 -1.64 -17.41 8.54
CA LEU A 42 -0.20 -17.71 8.57
C LEU A 42 0.44 -17.36 9.91
N GLY A 43 0.00 -16.26 10.53
CA GLY A 43 0.50 -15.80 11.82
C GLY A 43 0.20 -16.76 12.97
N ARG A 44 -0.85 -17.58 12.87
CA ARG A 44 -1.22 -18.59 13.88
C ARG A 44 -0.08 -19.58 14.13
N PHE A 45 0.66 -19.95 13.09
CA PHE A 45 1.71 -20.94 13.14
C PHE A 45 3.10 -20.36 13.37
N SER A 46 3.19 -19.06 13.64
CA SER A 46 4.46 -18.40 13.90
C SER A 46 4.92 -18.64 15.35
N ARG A 47 6.13 -19.17 15.52
CA ARG A 47 6.78 -19.28 16.85
C ARG A 47 7.02 -17.93 17.53
N PHE A 48 6.91 -16.84 16.77
CA PHE A 48 7.07 -15.47 17.27
C PHE A 48 5.74 -14.83 17.70
N ALA A 49 4.60 -15.49 17.48
CA ALA A 49 3.34 -15.10 18.07
C ALA A 49 3.23 -15.70 19.48
N ARG A 50 2.96 -14.85 20.49
CA ARG A 50 2.66 -15.29 21.85
C ARG A 50 1.33 -16.04 21.90
N SER A 51 0.34 -15.56 21.13
CA SER A 51 -0.98 -16.16 21.00
C SER A 51 -1.62 -15.77 19.67
N PHE A 52 -2.69 -16.46 19.32
CA PHE A 52 -3.49 -16.19 18.13
C PHE A 52 -4.94 -15.92 18.51
N LEU A 53 -5.51 -14.86 17.96
CA LEU A 53 -6.91 -14.48 18.09
C LEU A 53 -7.62 -14.69 16.75
N LEU A 54 -8.65 -15.54 16.75
CA LEU A 54 -9.57 -15.69 15.63
C LEU A 54 -10.82 -14.86 15.89
N ASP A 55 -11.01 -13.79 15.16
CA ASP A 55 -12.23 -13.00 15.18
C ASP A 55 -12.56 -12.49 13.79
N LYS A 56 -13.84 -12.55 13.39
CA LYS A 56 -14.32 -12.13 12.07
C LYS A 56 -15.26 -10.93 12.15
N ARG A 57 -15.61 -10.53 13.36
CA ARG A 57 -16.54 -9.41 13.61
C ARG A 57 -15.86 -8.08 13.23
N PRO A 58 -16.65 -7.02 12.99
CA PRO A 58 -16.13 -5.65 12.90
C PRO A 58 -15.31 -5.31 14.15
N LEU A 59 -14.23 -4.53 14.00
CA LEU A 59 -13.34 -4.22 15.14
C LEU A 59 -14.07 -3.48 16.26
N ALA A 60 -15.08 -2.67 15.94
CA ALA A 60 -15.86 -1.91 16.91
C ALA A 60 -16.58 -2.82 17.94
N ASP A 61 -16.92 -4.05 17.55
CA ASP A 61 -17.74 -4.95 18.38
C ASP A 61 -16.95 -5.68 19.46
N TRP A 62 -15.61 -5.64 19.41
CA TRP A 62 -14.81 -6.44 20.33
C TRP A 62 -13.48 -5.81 20.75
N LEU A 63 -12.87 -4.99 19.90
CA LEU A 63 -11.50 -4.52 20.11
C LEU A 63 -11.32 -3.63 21.34
N PRO A 64 -12.24 -2.69 21.68
CA PRO A 64 -12.11 -1.89 22.89
C PRO A 64 -12.03 -2.73 24.16
N ASP A 65 -12.96 -3.66 24.36
CA ASP A 65 -13.00 -4.55 25.52
C ASP A 65 -11.80 -5.49 25.56
N TYR A 66 -11.42 -6.05 24.42
CA TYR A 66 -10.25 -6.91 24.30
C TYR A 66 -8.96 -6.18 24.65
N THR A 67 -8.83 -4.94 24.21
CA THR A 67 -7.65 -4.08 24.49
C THR A 67 -7.46 -3.87 25.99
N MET A 68 -8.55 -3.59 26.71
CA MET A 68 -8.53 -3.46 28.17
C MET A 68 -8.23 -4.79 28.86
N ALA A 69 -8.94 -5.85 28.50
CA ALA A 69 -8.81 -7.17 29.13
C ALA A 69 -7.39 -7.76 28.98
N GLN A 70 -6.73 -7.54 27.84
CA GLN A 70 -5.37 -8.02 27.57
C GLN A 70 -4.27 -7.03 27.99
N GLY A 71 -4.63 -5.82 28.39
CA GLY A 71 -3.66 -4.77 28.72
C GLY A 71 -2.73 -4.42 27.56
N LEU A 72 -3.27 -4.34 26.34
CA LEU A 72 -2.47 -4.11 25.15
C LEU A 72 -1.66 -2.81 25.26
N GLY A 73 -0.41 -2.83 24.78
CA GLY A 73 0.41 -1.64 24.62
C GLY A 73 0.13 -0.91 23.31
N ALA A 74 -0.14 -1.68 22.26
CA ALA A 74 -0.43 -1.12 20.94
C ALA A 74 -1.25 -2.07 20.06
N VAL A 75 -1.88 -1.49 19.04
CA VAL A 75 -2.54 -2.21 17.93
C VAL A 75 -1.94 -1.74 16.61
N MET A 76 -1.65 -2.67 15.72
CA MET A 76 -1.11 -2.45 14.38
C MET A 76 -1.93 -3.21 13.34
N ALA A 77 -2.14 -2.62 12.16
CA ALA A 77 -2.86 -3.26 11.06
C ALA A 77 -2.02 -3.29 9.79
N VAL A 78 -2.29 -4.29 8.94
CA VAL A 78 -1.56 -4.46 7.68
C VAL A 78 -2.46 -4.31 6.44
N SER A 79 -3.78 -4.31 6.58
CA SER A 79 -4.74 -4.15 5.49
C SER A 79 -5.43 -2.79 5.55
N GLU A 80 -5.79 -2.25 4.40
CA GLU A 80 -6.46 -0.96 4.29
C GLU A 80 -7.80 -0.92 5.05
N GLY A 81 -8.61 -1.98 4.94
CA GLY A 81 -9.87 -2.07 5.70
C GLY A 81 -9.67 -1.94 7.20
N HIS A 82 -8.70 -2.68 7.79
CA HIS A 82 -8.40 -2.56 9.21
C HIS A 82 -7.80 -1.19 9.58
N LEU A 83 -7.07 -0.52 8.65
CA LEU A 83 -6.57 0.83 8.90
C LEU A 83 -7.71 1.83 9.05
N VAL A 84 -8.71 1.76 8.16
CA VAL A 84 -9.91 2.63 8.21
C VAL A 84 -10.70 2.38 9.50
N GLU A 85 -10.95 1.11 9.85
CA GLU A 85 -11.64 0.78 11.11
C GLU A 85 -10.86 1.27 12.33
N LEU A 86 -9.54 1.09 12.39
CA LEU A 86 -8.71 1.57 13.50
C LEU A 86 -8.65 3.09 13.59
N ALA A 87 -8.61 3.79 12.45
CA ALA A 87 -8.62 5.24 12.44
C ALA A 87 -9.91 5.80 13.09
N ALA A 88 -11.07 5.15 12.83
CA ALA A 88 -12.35 5.51 13.44
C ALA A 88 -12.42 5.18 14.95
N LEU A 89 -11.72 4.14 15.40
CA LEU A 89 -11.75 3.69 16.80
C LEU A 89 -10.64 4.31 17.66
N ARG A 90 -9.72 5.08 17.08
CA ARG A 90 -8.49 5.57 17.75
C ARG A 90 -8.72 6.12 19.14
N GLU A 91 -9.70 7.01 19.28
CA GLU A 91 -9.99 7.69 20.56
C GLU A 91 -10.67 6.77 21.60
N ALA A 92 -11.27 5.67 21.16
CA ALA A 92 -11.93 4.70 22.02
C ALA A 92 -10.97 3.63 22.57
N LEU A 93 -9.74 3.54 22.05
CA LEU A 93 -8.80 2.51 22.42
C LEU A 93 -7.82 3.00 23.50
N PRO A 94 -7.70 2.30 24.66
CA PRO A 94 -6.81 2.68 25.76
C PRO A 94 -5.34 2.27 25.50
N CYS A 95 -4.93 2.12 24.26
CA CYS A 95 -3.57 1.76 23.84
C CYS A 95 -3.14 2.59 22.63
N LYS A 96 -1.86 2.55 22.26
CA LYS A 96 -1.40 3.22 21.05
C LYS A 96 -1.90 2.50 19.80
N VAL A 97 -2.47 3.27 18.87
CA VAL A 97 -2.87 2.82 17.54
C VAL A 97 -1.75 3.17 16.56
N LEU A 98 -1.00 2.16 16.09
CA LEU A 98 0.18 2.32 15.24
C LEU A 98 -0.19 2.37 13.75
N THR A 99 -1.16 3.22 13.43
CA THR A 99 -1.61 3.50 12.06
C THR A 99 -1.78 5.01 11.92
N PRO A 100 -1.78 5.56 10.71
CA PRO A 100 -2.15 6.96 10.48
C PRO A 100 -3.55 7.26 11.01
N ASP A 101 -3.82 8.50 11.35
CA ASP A 101 -5.17 8.98 11.66
C ASP A 101 -6.04 9.08 10.39
N ALA A 102 -7.33 9.36 10.57
CA ALA A 102 -8.29 9.44 9.49
C ALA A 102 -7.98 10.54 8.48
N GLU A 103 -7.46 11.70 8.93
CA GLU A 103 -7.11 12.82 8.06
C GLU A 103 -5.92 12.47 7.14
N ARG A 104 -4.86 11.92 7.72
CA ARG A 104 -3.69 11.47 6.96
C ARG A 104 -4.03 10.33 6.02
N LEU A 105 -4.82 9.36 6.49
CA LEU A 105 -5.27 8.27 5.65
C LEU A 105 -6.10 8.80 4.47
N GLY A 106 -7.04 9.71 4.72
CA GLY A 106 -7.82 10.39 3.69
C GLY A 106 -6.96 11.13 2.67
N SER A 107 -5.85 11.77 3.10
CA SER A 107 -4.97 12.52 2.19
C SER A 107 -4.30 11.65 1.14
N VAL A 108 -4.00 10.38 1.46
CA VAL A 108 -3.36 9.42 0.55
C VAL A 108 -4.39 8.66 -0.28
N LEU A 109 -5.61 8.44 0.27
CA LEU A 109 -6.71 7.81 -0.48
C LEU A 109 -7.34 8.78 -1.49
N ASP A 110 -7.23 10.09 -1.26
CA ASP A 110 -7.70 11.11 -2.19
C ASP A 110 -6.72 11.28 -3.36
N LYS A 111 -7.13 10.75 -4.52
CA LYS A 111 -6.31 10.79 -5.75
C LYS A 111 -6.03 12.23 -6.22
N ALA A 112 -6.96 13.15 -6.07
CA ALA A 112 -6.77 14.54 -6.48
C ALA A 112 -5.71 15.24 -5.63
N ARG A 113 -5.77 15.09 -4.31
CA ARG A 113 -4.77 15.59 -3.37
C ARG A 113 -3.38 15.00 -3.64
N THR A 114 -3.33 13.69 -3.89
CA THR A 114 -2.09 12.97 -4.20
C THR A 114 -1.45 13.48 -5.48
N LEU A 115 -2.23 13.68 -6.55
CA LEU A 115 -1.74 14.19 -7.83
C LEU A 115 -1.29 15.66 -7.73
N GLU A 116 -2.00 16.48 -6.96
CA GLU A 116 -1.59 17.87 -6.72
C GLU A 116 -0.25 17.95 -5.97
N ALA A 117 -0.11 17.15 -4.90
CA ALA A 117 1.14 17.06 -4.16
C ALA A 117 2.30 16.56 -5.05
N ALA A 118 2.03 15.57 -5.91
CA ALA A 118 3.01 15.04 -6.86
C ALA A 118 3.50 16.13 -7.85
N ARG A 119 2.58 16.93 -8.39
CA ARG A 119 2.95 18.04 -9.29
C ARG A 119 3.85 19.06 -8.60
N ARG A 120 3.57 19.41 -7.33
CA ARG A 120 4.36 20.35 -6.54
C ARG A 120 5.82 19.91 -6.36
N VAL A 121 6.06 18.60 -6.24
CA VAL A 121 7.42 18.04 -6.10
C VAL A 121 8.03 17.58 -7.44
N GLY A 122 7.40 17.92 -8.56
CA GLY A 122 7.89 17.62 -9.90
C GLY A 122 7.89 16.11 -10.23
N ILE A 123 6.87 15.38 -9.75
CA ILE A 123 6.60 13.99 -10.13
C ILE A 123 5.55 13.99 -11.23
N ALA A 124 5.83 13.31 -12.35
CA ALA A 124 4.88 13.14 -13.43
C ALA A 124 3.76 12.16 -13.05
N ALA A 125 2.55 12.46 -13.49
CA ALA A 125 1.42 11.55 -13.39
C ALA A 125 0.82 11.35 -14.79
N PRO A 126 0.25 10.16 -15.09
CA PRO A 126 -0.42 9.95 -16.36
C PRO A 126 -1.64 10.85 -16.48
N GLY A 127 -1.90 11.33 -17.70
CA GLY A 127 -3.16 11.95 -18.05
C GLY A 127 -4.30 10.94 -17.89
N ASP A 128 -5.44 11.40 -17.44
CA ASP A 128 -6.62 10.55 -17.30
C ASP A 128 -7.89 11.28 -17.77
N TRP A 129 -8.90 10.49 -18.10
CA TRP A 129 -10.25 10.89 -18.45
C TRP A 129 -11.24 9.94 -17.81
N GLN A 130 -12.18 10.48 -17.02
CA GLN A 130 -13.30 9.74 -16.47
C GLN A 130 -14.52 9.99 -17.35
N PRO A 131 -14.96 9.02 -18.17
CA PRO A 131 -16.17 9.16 -18.97
C PRO A 131 -17.40 9.35 -18.09
N VAL A 132 -18.30 10.26 -18.51
CA VAL A 132 -19.56 10.55 -17.81
C VAL A 132 -20.75 10.50 -18.77
N ALA A 133 -21.95 10.29 -18.23
CA ALA A 133 -23.17 10.24 -19.02
C ALA A 133 -23.41 11.55 -19.79
N GLY A 134 -23.81 11.42 -21.07
CA GLY A 134 -24.09 12.55 -21.95
C GLY A 134 -22.88 13.16 -22.65
N GLU A 135 -21.68 12.65 -22.41
CA GLU A 135 -20.46 13.05 -23.11
C GLU A 135 -20.35 12.33 -24.47
N ASP A 136 -19.84 13.01 -25.49
CA ASP A 136 -19.50 12.40 -26.78
C ASP A 136 -18.17 11.64 -26.70
N PHE A 137 -18.26 10.35 -26.39
CA PHE A 137 -17.08 9.50 -26.25
C PHE A 137 -16.28 9.36 -27.55
N ALA A 138 -16.94 9.43 -28.72
CA ALA A 138 -16.22 9.33 -29.99
C ALA A 138 -15.39 10.57 -30.26
N ALA A 139 -15.94 11.76 -30.04
CA ALA A 139 -15.21 13.01 -30.16
C ALA A 139 -14.04 13.05 -29.17
N ARG A 140 -14.27 12.67 -27.91
CA ARG A 140 -13.22 12.67 -26.89
C ARG A 140 -12.13 11.63 -27.18
N ALA A 141 -12.49 10.44 -27.63
CA ALA A 141 -11.53 9.39 -28.02
C ALA A 141 -10.60 9.81 -29.16
N ALA A 142 -11.09 10.63 -30.11
CA ALA A 142 -10.29 11.14 -31.22
C ALA A 142 -9.15 12.11 -30.79
N GLU A 143 -9.26 12.73 -29.61
CA GLU A 143 -8.27 13.67 -29.07
C GLU A 143 -7.17 13.00 -28.21
N ILE A 144 -7.35 11.72 -27.88
CA ILE A 144 -6.47 11.01 -26.93
C ILE A 144 -5.26 10.43 -27.66
N VAL A 145 -4.12 10.42 -26.97
CA VAL A 145 -2.90 9.75 -27.43
C VAL A 145 -2.93 8.27 -27.04
N TYR A 146 -2.78 7.38 -28.00
CA TYR A 146 -2.82 5.93 -27.81
C TYR A 146 -1.42 5.31 -27.70
N PRO A 147 -1.28 4.10 -27.05
CA PRO A 147 -2.36 3.34 -26.41
C PRO A 147 -2.81 3.96 -25.09
N VAL A 148 -4.00 3.52 -24.60
CA VAL A 148 -4.53 3.87 -23.28
C VAL A 148 -4.81 2.63 -22.45
N ALA A 149 -4.72 2.78 -21.13
CA ALA A 149 -5.15 1.79 -20.15
C ALA A 149 -6.54 2.14 -19.63
N ILE A 150 -7.41 1.16 -19.52
CA ILE A 150 -8.80 1.32 -19.12
C ILE A 150 -8.99 0.48 -17.85
N LYS A 151 -9.34 1.12 -16.75
CA LYS A 151 -9.46 0.46 -15.44
C LYS A 151 -10.50 1.16 -14.56
N TRP A 152 -11.14 0.43 -13.67
CA TRP A 152 -12.05 1.02 -12.70
C TRP A 152 -11.29 1.82 -11.64
N ALA A 153 -11.75 3.03 -11.35
CA ALA A 153 -11.19 3.88 -10.29
C ALA A 153 -11.45 3.27 -8.90
N ASP A 154 -12.64 2.73 -8.68
CA ASP A 154 -13.01 1.91 -7.53
C ASP A 154 -13.64 0.59 -8.00
N PRO A 155 -12.85 -0.50 -8.02
CA PRO A 155 -13.35 -1.83 -8.40
C PRO A 155 -14.48 -2.36 -7.51
N ASN A 156 -14.50 -1.97 -6.22
CA ASN A 156 -15.49 -2.50 -5.28
C ASN A 156 -16.86 -1.86 -5.48
N ALA A 157 -16.88 -0.58 -5.83
CA ALA A 157 -18.14 0.16 -6.07
C ALA A 157 -18.94 -0.36 -7.27
N VAL A 158 -18.26 -0.93 -8.28
CA VAL A 158 -18.91 -1.35 -9.55
C VAL A 158 -19.16 -2.85 -9.66
N ARG A 159 -18.56 -3.66 -8.79
CA ARG A 159 -18.59 -5.12 -8.90
C ARG A 159 -20.03 -5.67 -8.95
N GLY A 160 -20.91 -5.22 -8.08
CA GLY A 160 -22.31 -5.65 -8.05
C GLY A 160 -23.04 -5.31 -9.36
N ALA A 161 -22.90 -4.07 -9.86
CA ALA A 161 -23.53 -3.65 -11.10
C ALA A 161 -23.01 -4.43 -12.32
N LEU A 162 -21.73 -4.79 -12.35
CA LEU A 162 -21.15 -5.64 -13.40
C LEU A 162 -21.71 -7.06 -13.35
N GLU A 163 -21.80 -7.66 -12.15
CA GLU A 163 -22.37 -8.98 -11.93
C GLU A 163 -23.85 -9.03 -12.36
N ASP A 164 -24.65 -8.03 -11.97
CA ASP A 164 -26.06 -7.91 -12.35
C ASP A 164 -26.26 -7.75 -13.86
N ALA A 165 -25.33 -7.06 -14.53
CA ALA A 165 -25.33 -6.89 -15.98
C ALA A 165 -24.71 -8.08 -16.75
N GLY A 166 -24.17 -9.09 -16.06
CA GLY A 166 -23.49 -10.22 -16.68
C GLY A 166 -22.16 -9.86 -17.36
N ILE A 167 -21.53 -8.75 -16.97
CA ILE A 167 -20.27 -8.27 -17.54
C ILE A 167 -19.10 -8.75 -16.67
N ALA A 168 -18.13 -9.43 -17.28
CA ALA A 168 -16.95 -9.87 -16.58
C ALA A 168 -16.12 -8.67 -16.09
N PHE A 169 -15.66 -8.73 -14.83
CA PHE A 169 -14.75 -7.72 -14.29
C PHE A 169 -13.35 -7.90 -14.87
N GLU A 170 -12.88 -6.90 -15.62
CA GLU A 170 -11.52 -6.82 -16.09
C GLU A 170 -10.72 -5.83 -15.24
N LYS A 171 -9.57 -6.26 -14.76
CA LYS A 171 -8.73 -5.39 -13.92
C LYS A 171 -8.13 -4.23 -14.69
N VAL A 172 -7.68 -4.49 -15.91
CA VAL A 172 -7.18 -3.50 -16.86
C VAL A 172 -7.33 -4.02 -18.28
N GLU A 173 -7.79 -3.16 -19.17
CA GLU A 173 -7.82 -3.39 -20.62
C GLU A 173 -7.00 -2.31 -21.32
N TYR A 174 -6.69 -2.52 -22.60
CA TYR A 174 -5.94 -1.56 -23.39
C TYR A 174 -6.64 -1.30 -24.72
N ALA A 175 -6.81 -0.03 -25.07
CA ALA A 175 -7.23 0.38 -26.42
C ALA A 175 -6.03 0.93 -27.19
N GLN A 176 -5.91 0.52 -28.44
CA GLN A 176 -4.82 0.92 -29.33
C GLN A 176 -5.20 2.09 -30.25
N ASP A 177 -6.51 2.40 -30.35
CA ASP A 177 -7.07 3.42 -31.21
C ASP A 177 -8.47 3.86 -30.71
N PRO A 178 -9.05 4.95 -31.27
CA PRO A 178 -10.37 5.45 -30.86
C PRO A 178 -11.52 4.43 -31.01
N VAL A 179 -11.48 3.58 -32.04
CA VAL A 179 -12.55 2.60 -32.31
C VAL A 179 -12.55 1.52 -31.23
N ALA A 180 -11.35 1.00 -30.88
CA ALA A 180 -11.21 0.04 -29.80
C ALA A 180 -11.68 0.63 -28.46
N LEU A 181 -11.33 1.90 -28.16
CA LEU A 181 -11.74 2.57 -26.94
C LEU A 181 -13.25 2.72 -26.84
N THR A 182 -13.91 3.26 -27.87
CA THR A 182 -15.36 3.44 -27.87
C THR A 182 -16.11 2.10 -27.80
N THR A 183 -15.59 1.05 -28.46
CA THR A 183 -16.13 -0.31 -28.36
C THR A 183 -16.08 -0.86 -26.94
N ILE A 184 -14.97 -0.62 -26.23
CA ILE A 184 -14.82 -1.02 -24.82
C ILE A 184 -15.80 -0.24 -23.94
N LEU A 185 -15.89 1.07 -24.08
CA LEU A 185 -16.79 1.90 -23.28
C LEU A 185 -18.26 1.58 -23.49
N ALA A 186 -18.67 1.29 -24.73
CA ALA A 186 -20.07 0.94 -25.07
C ALA A 186 -20.58 -0.29 -24.30
N ARG A 187 -19.72 -1.19 -23.85
CA ARG A 187 -20.13 -2.34 -23.03
C ARG A 187 -20.78 -1.93 -21.70
N TYR A 188 -20.49 -0.74 -21.24
CA TYR A 188 -20.90 -0.24 -19.93
C TYR A 188 -22.06 0.77 -19.99
N ASP A 189 -22.61 1.05 -21.19
CA ASP A 189 -23.73 2.00 -21.36
C ASP A 189 -24.96 1.59 -20.55
N GLY A 190 -25.24 0.29 -20.47
CA GLY A 190 -26.36 -0.25 -19.69
C GLY A 190 -26.20 -0.08 -18.17
N ILE A 191 -24.98 0.11 -17.68
CA ILE A 191 -24.67 0.35 -16.26
C ILE A 191 -24.74 1.85 -15.96
N GLY A 192 -24.46 2.72 -16.94
CA GLY A 192 -24.38 4.18 -16.76
C GLY A 192 -23.16 4.64 -15.95
N SER A 193 -22.13 3.79 -15.87
CA SER A 193 -20.85 4.07 -15.23
C SER A 193 -19.73 3.44 -16.05
N TRP A 194 -18.67 4.18 -16.27
CA TRP A 194 -17.56 3.78 -17.15
C TRP A 194 -16.24 3.72 -16.42
N PRO A 195 -15.31 2.83 -16.85
CA PRO A 195 -13.98 2.80 -16.32
C PRO A 195 -13.19 4.06 -16.70
N LEU A 196 -12.22 4.41 -15.86
CA LEU A 196 -11.24 5.46 -16.10
C LEU A 196 -10.37 5.10 -17.30
N VAL A 197 -10.22 6.02 -18.22
CA VAL A 197 -9.28 5.96 -19.35
C VAL A 197 -8.01 6.70 -18.95
N GLN A 198 -6.88 6.03 -18.97
CA GLN A 198 -5.62 6.58 -18.51
C GLN A 198 -4.53 6.41 -19.57
N GLN A 199 -3.69 7.43 -19.73
CA GLN A 199 -2.50 7.37 -20.55
C GLN A 199 -1.68 6.10 -20.25
N TYR A 200 -1.28 5.37 -21.28
CA TYR A 200 -0.38 4.25 -21.12
C TYR A 200 1.03 4.75 -20.73
N CYS A 201 1.55 4.20 -19.67
CA CYS A 201 2.88 4.48 -19.17
C CYS A 201 3.80 3.29 -19.47
N PRO A 202 4.75 3.39 -20.39
CA PRO A 202 5.68 2.31 -20.72
C PRO A 202 6.65 2.00 -19.57
N GLY A 203 7.47 0.96 -19.73
CA GLY A 203 8.50 0.59 -18.79
C GLY A 203 8.05 -0.46 -17.77
N PHE A 204 8.60 -0.42 -16.57
CA PHE A 204 8.36 -1.42 -15.52
C PHE A 204 7.88 -0.79 -14.21
N GLY A 205 7.21 -1.59 -13.40
CA GLY A 205 6.78 -1.18 -12.06
C GLY A 205 7.96 -1.03 -11.11
N LEU A 206 8.08 0.14 -10.48
CA LEU A 206 9.04 0.46 -9.42
C LEU A 206 8.25 0.86 -8.16
N GLY A 207 8.50 0.18 -7.06
CA GLY A 207 7.99 0.57 -5.75
C GLY A 207 9.10 1.21 -4.91
N GLN A 208 8.84 2.40 -4.38
CA GLN A 208 9.69 3.05 -3.38
C GLN A 208 8.96 3.08 -2.05
N MET A 209 9.53 2.42 -1.05
CA MET A 209 8.94 2.21 0.26
C MET A 209 9.67 3.06 1.28
N LEU A 210 8.88 3.81 2.04
CA LEU A 210 9.40 4.70 3.08
C LEU A 210 8.63 4.47 4.38
N HIS A 211 9.32 4.61 5.49
CA HIS A 211 8.69 4.86 6.78
C HIS A 211 8.92 6.32 7.11
N MET A 212 7.85 7.08 7.31
CA MET A 212 7.91 8.52 7.59
C MET A 212 7.66 8.77 9.08
N ALA A 213 8.47 9.64 9.66
CA ALA A 213 8.27 10.19 10.99
C ALA A 213 8.67 11.67 10.97
N GLU A 214 7.82 12.54 11.52
CA GLU A 214 8.06 14.00 11.65
C GLU A 214 8.52 14.67 10.34
N GLY A 215 7.94 14.24 9.21
CA GLY A 215 8.25 14.80 7.89
C GLY A 215 9.48 14.21 7.21
N ASN A 216 10.22 13.29 7.85
CA ASN A 216 11.44 12.69 7.32
C ASN A 216 11.27 11.18 7.14
N ALA A 217 11.97 10.61 6.15
CA ALA A 217 12.02 9.16 5.99
C ALA A 217 13.06 8.55 6.92
N THR A 218 12.61 7.72 7.86
CA THR A 218 13.47 7.00 8.82
C THR A 218 13.97 5.68 8.26
N LEU A 219 13.24 5.06 7.31
CA LEU A 219 13.65 3.83 6.63
C LEU A 219 13.25 3.91 5.16
N ARG A 220 14.12 3.41 4.28
CA ARG A 220 13.90 3.38 2.84
C ARG A 220 14.20 1.99 2.28
N PHE A 221 13.41 1.59 1.31
CA PHE A 221 13.61 0.38 0.52
C PHE A 221 13.04 0.60 -0.88
N GLN A 222 13.51 -0.15 -1.88
CA GLN A 222 12.89 -0.14 -3.20
C GLN A 222 13.01 -1.48 -3.90
N HIS A 223 12.02 -1.74 -4.75
CA HIS A 223 11.99 -2.91 -5.61
C HIS A 223 11.52 -2.57 -7.01
N ARG A 224 11.88 -3.40 -7.98
CA ARG A 224 11.23 -3.41 -9.28
C ARG A 224 10.40 -4.66 -9.48
N ARG A 225 9.29 -4.55 -10.19
CA ARG A 225 8.47 -5.68 -10.64
C ARG A 225 9.16 -6.38 -11.80
N LEU A 226 9.30 -7.69 -11.70
CA LEU A 226 9.86 -8.53 -12.75
C LEU A 226 8.76 -9.22 -13.55
N ARG A 227 7.62 -9.51 -12.88
CA ARG A 227 6.41 -10.08 -13.50
C ARG A 227 5.17 -9.51 -12.83
N GLU A 228 4.14 -9.36 -13.65
CA GLU A 228 2.80 -8.93 -13.23
C GLU A 228 1.77 -9.99 -13.65
N PHE A 229 0.65 -10.06 -12.95
CA PHE A 229 -0.46 -10.93 -13.32
C PHE A 229 -1.77 -10.11 -13.34
N PRO A 230 -2.49 -10.08 -14.48
CA PRO A 230 -2.11 -10.64 -15.77
C PRO A 230 -0.86 -9.95 -16.37
N PRO A 231 -0.16 -10.60 -17.35
CA PRO A 231 1.07 -10.06 -17.93
C PRO A 231 0.91 -8.71 -18.64
N SER A 232 -0.29 -8.41 -19.09
CA SER A 232 -0.65 -7.13 -19.71
C SER A 232 -0.64 -5.93 -18.74
N GLY A 233 -0.59 -6.19 -17.44
CA GLY A 233 -0.63 -5.20 -16.37
C GLY A 233 -1.50 -5.68 -15.21
N GLY A 234 -1.02 -5.57 -14.00
CA GLY A 234 -1.77 -6.07 -12.86
C GLY A 234 -0.99 -6.01 -11.56
N VAL A 235 -1.28 -6.95 -10.64
CA VAL A 235 -0.52 -7.06 -9.39
C VAL A 235 0.87 -7.63 -9.64
N SER A 236 1.85 -7.17 -8.88
CA SER A 236 3.18 -7.76 -8.89
C SER A 236 3.10 -9.22 -8.43
N SER A 237 3.56 -10.15 -9.26
CA SER A 237 3.68 -11.56 -8.89
C SER A 237 5.14 -11.97 -8.60
N PHE A 238 6.10 -11.21 -9.14
CA PHE A 238 7.52 -11.43 -8.89
C PHE A 238 8.28 -10.13 -8.91
N CYS A 239 9.08 -9.85 -7.88
CA CYS A 239 9.85 -8.63 -7.75
C CYS A 239 11.27 -8.88 -7.25
N ALA A 240 12.16 -7.91 -7.49
CA ALA A 240 13.54 -7.91 -7.03
C ALA A 240 13.85 -6.61 -6.29
N SER A 241 14.64 -6.71 -5.23
CA SER A 241 15.20 -5.54 -4.57
C SER A 241 16.14 -4.80 -5.51
N VAL A 242 16.15 -3.47 -5.41
CA VAL A 242 16.98 -2.57 -6.19
C VAL A 242 17.81 -1.71 -5.23
N PRO A 243 19.11 -1.50 -5.47
CA PRO A 243 19.94 -0.61 -4.66
C PRO A 243 19.37 0.80 -4.62
N LEU A 244 19.36 1.44 -3.43
CA LEU A 244 18.82 2.80 -3.27
C LEU A 244 19.52 3.84 -4.14
N THR A 245 20.74 3.57 -4.56
CA THR A 245 21.53 4.44 -5.44
C THR A 245 21.02 4.50 -6.88
N GLU A 246 20.32 3.46 -7.38
CA GLU A 246 19.86 3.41 -8.77
C GLU A 246 18.76 4.44 -9.08
N HIS A 247 17.89 4.75 -8.09
CA HIS A 247 16.79 5.71 -8.25
C HIS A 247 16.80 6.76 -7.13
N ALA A 248 18.00 7.17 -6.68
CA ALA A 248 18.17 8.03 -5.51
C ALA A 248 17.44 9.38 -5.62
N ALA A 249 17.53 10.04 -6.77
CA ALA A 249 16.86 11.32 -6.99
C ALA A 249 15.32 11.18 -6.93
N GLN A 250 14.77 10.06 -7.43
CA GLN A 250 13.34 9.80 -7.33
C GLN A 250 12.93 9.43 -5.90
N MET A 251 13.78 8.76 -5.13
CA MET A 251 13.53 8.46 -3.71
C MET A 251 13.37 9.75 -2.90
N VAL A 252 14.19 10.77 -3.15
CA VAL A 252 14.05 12.09 -2.53
C VAL A 252 12.71 12.73 -2.86
N LYS A 253 12.26 12.64 -4.11
CA LYS A 253 10.92 13.14 -4.51
C LYS A 253 9.79 12.37 -3.83
N SER A 254 9.92 11.04 -3.68
CA SER A 254 8.95 10.23 -2.94
C SER A 254 8.84 10.63 -1.47
N GLU A 255 9.97 10.94 -0.83
CA GLU A 255 9.99 11.46 0.53
C GLU A 255 9.31 12.84 0.62
N GLN A 256 9.65 13.76 -0.28
CA GLN A 256 9.02 15.08 -0.36
C GLN A 256 7.50 14.99 -0.61
N LEU A 257 7.07 14.06 -1.44
CA LEU A 257 5.65 13.80 -1.72
C LEU A 257 4.91 13.35 -0.44
N LEU A 258 5.46 12.36 0.27
CA LEU A 258 4.85 11.88 1.51
C LEU A 258 4.89 12.96 2.62
N ALA A 259 5.95 13.75 2.71
CA ALA A 259 6.05 14.88 3.64
C ALA A 259 4.99 15.96 3.32
N ALA A 260 4.80 16.28 2.04
CA ALA A 260 3.77 17.27 1.60
C ALA A 260 2.34 16.81 1.90
N LEU A 261 2.10 15.48 1.97
CA LEU A 261 0.83 14.89 2.39
C LEU A 261 0.71 14.75 3.92
N GLY A 262 1.72 15.13 4.69
CA GLY A 262 1.77 14.98 6.14
C GLY A 262 1.80 13.51 6.59
N TRP A 263 2.25 12.60 5.72
CA TRP A 263 2.21 11.17 5.97
C TRP A 263 3.09 10.75 7.15
N GLN A 264 2.62 9.77 7.93
CA GLN A 264 3.33 9.15 9.04
C GLN A 264 3.21 7.62 8.94
N GLY A 265 4.30 6.91 9.24
CA GLY A 265 4.36 5.45 9.16
C GLY A 265 4.75 4.92 7.79
N PRO A 266 4.53 3.60 7.53
CA PRO A 266 4.95 2.97 6.30
C PRO A 266 4.07 3.37 5.12
N ALA A 267 4.68 3.60 3.95
CA ALA A 267 4.00 3.78 2.69
C ALA A 267 4.83 3.21 1.54
N MET A 268 4.15 2.84 0.45
CA MET A 268 4.76 2.53 -0.84
C MET A 268 4.27 3.53 -1.88
N VAL A 269 5.20 4.27 -2.48
CA VAL A 269 4.94 5.09 -3.66
C VAL A 269 5.24 4.24 -4.90
N GLU A 270 4.23 4.02 -5.71
CA GLU A 270 4.31 3.13 -6.87
C GLU A 270 4.44 3.92 -8.17
N TYR A 271 5.44 3.57 -8.97
CA TYR A 271 5.73 4.18 -10.25
C TYR A 271 5.71 3.16 -11.41
N ARG A 272 5.42 3.66 -12.61
CA ARG A 272 5.93 3.09 -13.86
C ARG A 272 7.16 3.90 -14.24
N PHE A 273 8.31 3.22 -14.34
CA PHE A 273 9.56 3.84 -14.76
C PHE A 273 9.88 3.47 -16.21
N ASP A 274 9.93 4.47 -17.05
CA ASP A 274 10.35 4.34 -18.45
C ASP A 274 11.85 4.62 -18.57
N PRO A 275 12.69 3.61 -18.81
CA PRO A 275 14.12 3.80 -18.94
C PRO A 275 14.53 4.54 -20.23
N ALA A 276 13.68 4.57 -21.27
CA ALA A 276 13.98 5.25 -22.51
C ALA A 276 13.96 6.78 -22.35
N THR A 277 13.06 7.29 -21.53
CA THR A 277 12.90 8.72 -21.26
C THR A 277 13.34 9.13 -19.86
N SER A 278 13.71 8.16 -19.01
CA SER A 278 13.99 8.35 -17.58
C SER A 278 12.80 8.98 -16.82
N THR A 279 11.57 8.72 -17.28
CA THR A 279 10.35 9.27 -16.66
C THR A 279 9.81 8.31 -15.61
N TYR A 280 9.43 8.88 -14.45
CA TYR A 280 8.73 8.18 -13.38
C TYR A 280 7.28 8.66 -13.35
N TRP A 281 6.34 7.80 -13.76
CA TRP A 281 4.91 8.06 -13.73
C TRP A 281 4.34 7.59 -12.41
N LEU A 282 3.82 8.49 -11.59
CA LEU A 282 3.14 8.12 -10.35
C LEU A 282 1.86 7.34 -10.66
N MET A 283 1.77 6.13 -10.14
CA MET A 283 0.58 5.28 -10.32
C MET A 283 -0.35 5.37 -9.13
N GLU A 284 0.19 5.20 -7.91
CA GLU A 284 -0.56 5.26 -6.66
C GLU A 284 0.37 5.41 -5.44
N ILE A 285 -0.21 5.78 -4.32
CA ILE A 285 0.42 5.68 -3.00
C ILE A 285 -0.37 4.67 -2.18
N ASN A 286 0.30 3.63 -1.72
CA ASN A 286 -0.26 2.67 -0.78
C ASN A 286 0.15 3.07 0.64
N GLY A 287 -0.75 3.74 1.38
CA GLY A 287 -0.54 4.22 2.75
C GLY A 287 -0.59 3.10 3.78
N ARG A 288 0.15 2.04 3.57
CA ARG A 288 0.17 0.83 4.38
C ARG A 288 1.39 -0.03 4.05
N PHE A 289 1.52 -1.12 4.79
CA PHE A 289 2.39 -2.21 4.36
C PHE A 289 1.93 -2.79 3.01
N TRP A 290 2.84 -3.31 2.23
CA TRP A 290 2.63 -3.75 0.83
C TRP A 290 2.93 -5.24 0.65
N GLY A 291 2.44 -5.84 -0.45
CA GLY A 291 2.51 -7.28 -0.71
C GLY A 291 3.91 -7.87 -0.66
N SER A 292 4.94 -7.13 -1.07
CA SER A 292 6.33 -7.56 -1.03
C SER A 292 7.08 -7.15 0.26
N LEU A 293 6.40 -6.85 1.36
CA LEU A 293 7.05 -6.59 2.65
C LEU A 293 8.04 -7.71 3.08
N PRO A 294 7.74 -9.01 2.83
CA PRO A 294 8.72 -10.06 3.11
C PRO A 294 10.06 -9.89 2.38
N LEU A 295 10.07 -9.31 1.17
CA LEU A 295 11.31 -9.01 0.46
C LEU A 295 12.13 -7.96 1.20
N ALA A 296 11.51 -6.87 1.66
CA ALA A 296 12.18 -5.83 2.45
C ALA A 296 12.79 -6.43 3.74
N TYR A 297 12.01 -7.25 4.45
CA TYR A 297 12.48 -7.98 5.64
C TYR A 297 13.70 -8.83 5.36
N HIS A 298 13.69 -9.66 4.32
CA HIS A 298 14.81 -10.51 3.96
C HIS A 298 16.04 -9.74 3.46
N CYS A 299 15.84 -8.52 2.96
CA CYS A 299 16.90 -7.60 2.61
C CYS A 299 17.45 -6.79 3.82
N GLY A 300 16.84 -6.91 5.00
CA GLY A 300 17.27 -6.23 6.21
C GLY A 300 16.53 -4.92 6.51
N ALA A 301 15.50 -4.57 5.73
CA ALA A 301 14.65 -3.40 5.97
C ALA A 301 13.40 -3.82 6.76
N HIS A 302 13.38 -3.51 8.07
CA HIS A 302 12.40 -3.99 9.03
C HIS A 302 11.31 -2.96 9.32
N PHE A 303 10.37 -2.78 8.40
CA PHE A 303 9.34 -1.75 8.49
C PHE A 303 8.34 -1.95 9.63
N GLY A 304 7.98 -3.18 9.95
CA GLY A 304 7.12 -3.47 11.10
C GLY A 304 7.78 -3.08 12.42
N TRP A 305 9.07 -3.39 12.56
CA TRP A 305 9.86 -2.95 13.72
C TRP A 305 9.98 -1.43 13.76
N GLU A 306 10.32 -0.78 12.65
CA GLU A 306 10.48 0.67 12.57
C GLU A 306 9.20 1.39 13.02
N THR A 307 8.03 0.93 12.53
CA THR A 307 6.72 1.47 12.94
C THR A 307 6.49 1.35 14.44
N TYR A 308 6.83 0.19 15.02
CA TYR A 308 6.72 -0.03 16.46
C TYR A 308 7.72 0.84 17.24
N ALA A 309 8.98 0.84 16.84
CA ALA A 309 10.04 1.50 17.58
C ALA A 309 9.86 3.03 17.61
N CYS A 310 9.59 3.66 16.47
CA CYS A 310 9.31 5.09 16.42
C CYS A 310 8.14 5.49 17.33
N ALA A 311 7.06 4.69 17.32
CA ALA A 311 5.87 5.02 18.10
C ALA A 311 5.99 4.72 19.61
N MET A 312 6.67 3.63 19.98
CA MET A 312 6.64 3.09 21.34
C MET A 312 7.91 3.37 22.13
N LEU A 313 9.05 3.48 21.46
CA LEU A 313 10.36 3.59 22.11
C LEU A 313 11.04 4.95 21.87
N GLY A 314 10.57 5.73 20.90
CA GLY A 314 11.18 6.99 20.46
C GLY A 314 12.23 6.78 19.37
N GLU A 315 12.66 7.89 18.74
CA GLU A 315 13.55 7.85 17.57
C GLU A 315 14.93 7.29 17.87
N ASP A 316 15.53 7.65 19.00
CA ASP A 316 16.86 7.14 19.41
C ASP A 316 16.89 5.62 19.51
N ALA A 317 15.84 5.02 20.05
CA ALA A 317 15.73 3.56 20.17
C ALA A 317 15.44 2.90 18.81
N ALA A 318 14.73 3.58 17.92
CA ALA A 318 14.54 3.15 16.54
C ALA A 318 15.88 3.15 15.79
N GLU A 319 16.72 4.18 15.93
CA GLU A 319 18.06 4.25 15.33
C GLU A 319 18.98 3.13 15.79
N GLN A 320 19.02 2.84 17.08
CA GLN A 320 19.79 1.73 17.63
C GLN A 320 19.31 0.37 17.12
N GLY A 321 17.99 0.22 16.84
CA GLY A 321 17.39 -0.98 16.28
C GLY A 321 17.58 -1.16 14.77
N ARG A 322 17.88 -0.07 14.03
CA ARG A 322 18.17 -0.12 12.58
C ARG A 322 19.45 -0.89 12.28
N GLY A 323 20.37 -0.99 13.26
CA GLY A 323 21.67 -1.62 13.08
C GLY A 323 22.43 -1.03 11.91
N SER A 324 23.41 -1.75 11.36
CA SER A 324 24.13 -1.37 10.13
C SER A 324 23.28 -1.43 8.85
N ALA A 325 21.96 -1.69 8.94
CA ALA A 325 21.07 -1.83 7.77
C ALA A 325 20.88 -0.51 6.98
N VAL A 326 21.07 0.65 7.64
CA VAL A 326 21.06 1.95 6.95
C VAL A 326 22.41 2.23 6.29
N ALA A 327 23.51 1.66 6.81
CA ALA A 327 24.87 1.86 6.31
C ALA A 327 25.41 0.66 5.50
N ALA A 328 24.83 -0.53 5.64
CA ALA A 328 25.20 -1.69 4.82
C ALA A 328 24.34 -1.76 3.56
N PRO A 329 24.90 -2.13 2.40
CA PRO A 329 24.07 -2.38 1.22
C PRO A 329 23.08 -3.49 1.55
N LEU A 330 21.77 -3.18 1.44
CA LEU A 330 20.68 -4.16 1.57
C LEU A 330 21.00 -5.37 0.69
N ARG A 331 20.77 -6.57 1.20
CA ARG A 331 20.99 -7.81 0.44
C ARG A 331 20.11 -7.78 -0.81
N ARG A 332 20.68 -8.15 -1.95
CA ARG A 332 19.89 -8.34 -3.17
C ARG A 332 19.09 -9.63 -3.05
N ALA A 333 17.80 -9.56 -3.27
CA ALA A 333 16.90 -10.71 -3.24
C ALA A 333 15.78 -10.58 -4.28
N ARG A 334 15.11 -11.69 -4.53
CA ARG A 334 13.89 -11.76 -5.35
C ARG A 334 12.79 -12.41 -4.53
N TYR A 335 11.56 -12.02 -4.79
CA TYR A 335 10.41 -12.51 -4.04
C TYR A 335 9.25 -12.80 -5.00
N LEU A 336 8.69 -14.00 -4.88
CA LEU A 336 7.45 -14.41 -5.52
C LEU A 336 6.30 -14.06 -4.58
N ILE A 337 5.34 -13.27 -5.07
CA ILE A 337 4.18 -12.78 -4.31
C ILE A 337 2.99 -13.72 -4.53
#